data_9d7f1c80041b311b4650c98512c692a2
#
_entry.id   9d7f1c80041b311b4650c98512c692a2
#
_cell.length_a   1.000
_cell.length_b   1.000
_cell.length_c   1.000
_cell.angle_alpha   90.00
_cell.angle_beta   90.00
_cell.angle_gamma   90.00
#
_symmetry.space_group_name_H-M   'P 1'
#
loop_
_entity.id
_entity.type
_entity.pdbx_description
1 polymer ?
#
loop_
_entity_poly.entity_id
_entity_poly.type
_entity_poly.pdbx_seq_one_letter_code
_entity_poly.pdbx_strand_id
1 'polypeptide(L)'
;YDVALAVKAGADAVVLDGMQGGTAATQTVFIEHVGIPTLAAIRPAVQALKDLGQHRQVQLIVSGGIRNGADVAKALALGADAVSIGTAALVALGDNDPRWEEDYQRLGTTAGAYDDWHEGADPAGITTQDPALAARLDPVAAGRRLANYLAVMTLEAQTIARACGKSHVLNLEPEDLVALTVEAAAMAGVPLAGTDWVPGRAG
;
A
#
# COMPACT_ATOMS: atom_id res chain seq x y z
N TYR A 1 -19.61 2.70 -0.93
CA TYR A 1 -20.67 2.01 -1.64
C TYR A 1 -20.21 0.61 -2.05
N ASP A 2 -19.12 0.44 -2.80
CA ASP A 2 -18.62 -0.83 -3.33
C ASP A 2 -18.26 -1.84 -2.24
N VAL A 3 -17.62 -1.38 -1.15
CA VAL A 3 -17.37 -2.21 0.04
C VAL A 3 -18.68 -2.77 0.61
N ALA A 4 -19.71 -1.95 0.72
CA ALA A 4 -21.00 -2.39 1.23
C ALA A 4 -21.68 -3.41 0.31
N LEU A 5 -21.54 -3.27 -1.01
CA LEU A 5 -22.05 -4.26 -1.96
C LEU A 5 -21.28 -5.59 -1.89
N ALA A 6 -19.95 -5.54 -1.80
CA ALA A 6 -19.13 -6.74 -1.66
C ALA A 6 -19.53 -7.53 -0.40
N VAL A 7 -19.68 -6.85 0.74
CA VAL A 7 -20.13 -7.46 1.99
C VAL A 7 -21.54 -8.06 1.87
N LYS A 8 -22.48 -7.35 1.27
CA LYS A 8 -23.84 -7.87 1.04
C LYS A 8 -23.86 -9.06 0.07
N ALA A 9 -22.90 -9.15 -0.83
CA ALA A 9 -22.70 -10.30 -1.72
C ALA A 9 -22.03 -11.50 -1.04
N GLY A 10 -21.62 -11.36 0.24
CA GLY A 10 -21.05 -12.44 1.03
C GLY A 10 -19.51 -12.50 1.01
N ALA A 11 -18.82 -11.42 0.74
CA ALA A 11 -17.36 -11.38 0.82
C ALA A 11 -16.87 -11.51 2.27
N ASP A 12 -15.91 -12.39 2.53
CA ASP A 12 -15.22 -12.55 3.82
C ASP A 12 -14.04 -11.57 3.95
N ALA A 13 -13.50 -11.11 2.83
CA ALA A 13 -12.44 -10.12 2.76
C ALA A 13 -12.65 -9.17 1.58
N VAL A 14 -12.29 -7.91 1.77
CA VAL A 14 -12.33 -6.87 0.73
C VAL A 14 -10.95 -6.25 0.61
N VAL A 15 -10.41 -6.22 -0.60
CA VAL A 15 -9.18 -5.49 -0.91
C VAL A 15 -9.55 -4.10 -1.39
N LEU A 16 -9.09 -3.08 -0.65
CA LEU A 16 -9.21 -1.67 -1.00
C LEU A 16 -7.92 -1.25 -1.69
N ASP A 17 -7.93 -1.16 -3.02
CA ASP A 17 -6.78 -0.73 -3.80
C ASP A 17 -6.94 0.73 -4.20
N GLY A 18 -6.21 1.63 -3.52
CA GLY A 18 -6.26 3.07 -3.77
C GLY A 18 -5.53 3.47 -5.06
N MET A 19 -5.68 4.73 -5.47
CA MET A 19 -5.10 5.24 -6.73
C MET A 19 -3.56 5.13 -6.82
N GLN A 20 -2.84 4.93 -5.71
CA GLN A 20 -1.40 4.66 -5.71
C GLN A 20 -1.07 3.19 -6.00
N GLY A 21 -2.08 2.33 -6.08
CA GLY A 21 -1.99 0.97 -6.57
C GLY A 21 -2.30 0.89 -8.06
N GLY A 22 -2.46 -0.31 -8.56
CA GLY A 22 -2.90 -0.54 -9.93
C GLY A 22 -2.03 -1.52 -10.68
N THR A 23 -2.50 -1.80 -11.88
CA THR A 23 -1.84 -2.72 -12.79
C THR A 23 -0.90 -1.96 -13.69
N ALA A 24 0.28 -1.89 -13.69
CA ALA A 24 1.20 -1.17 -14.59
C ALA A 24 0.79 -1.12 -16.09
N ALA A 25 -0.26 -1.79 -16.49
CA ALA A 25 -0.80 -1.88 -17.84
C ALA A 25 -2.00 -0.95 -18.11
N THR A 26 -2.24 0.06 -17.28
CA THR A 26 -3.33 1.02 -17.50
C THR A 26 -2.84 2.29 -18.21
N GLN A 27 -3.76 3.01 -18.84
CA GLN A 27 -3.45 4.24 -19.56
C GLN A 27 -3.12 5.38 -18.59
N THR A 28 -2.19 6.25 -18.96
CA THR A 28 -1.71 7.39 -18.16
C THR A 28 -2.85 8.26 -17.62
N VAL A 29 -3.88 8.52 -18.43
CA VAL A 29 -5.04 9.32 -18.01
C VAL A 29 -5.77 8.70 -16.80
N PHE A 30 -5.82 7.39 -16.68
CA PHE A 30 -6.42 6.73 -15.52
C PHE A 30 -5.50 6.77 -14.30
N ILE A 31 -4.19 6.67 -14.51
CA ILE A 31 -3.20 6.72 -13.43
C ILE A 31 -3.24 8.08 -12.73
N GLU A 32 -3.31 9.16 -13.52
CA GLU A 32 -3.19 10.52 -12.99
C GLU A 32 -4.52 11.13 -12.52
N HIS A 33 -5.65 10.69 -13.09
CA HIS A 33 -6.91 11.41 -12.93
C HIS A 33 -8.07 10.57 -12.41
N VAL A 34 -7.90 9.26 -12.22
CA VAL A 34 -9.00 8.38 -11.80
C VAL A 34 -8.63 7.64 -10.52
N GLY A 35 -9.59 7.57 -9.60
CA GLY A 35 -9.44 6.87 -8.34
C GLY A 35 -9.40 7.81 -7.13
N ILE A 36 -9.33 7.21 -5.95
CA ILE A 36 -9.26 7.90 -4.66
C ILE A 36 -7.92 7.55 -4.01
N PRO A 37 -7.17 8.51 -3.46
CA PRO A 37 -5.95 8.22 -2.71
C PRO A 37 -6.20 7.18 -1.62
N THR A 38 -5.29 6.23 -1.48
CA THR A 38 -5.40 5.13 -0.50
C THR A 38 -5.72 5.65 0.89
N LEU A 39 -5.02 6.70 1.35
CA LEU A 39 -5.25 7.33 2.65
C LEU A 39 -6.71 7.80 2.81
N ALA A 40 -7.27 8.44 1.77
CA ALA A 40 -8.63 8.98 1.80
C ALA A 40 -9.70 7.87 1.71
N ALA A 41 -9.36 6.71 1.16
CA ALA A 41 -10.29 5.61 0.95
C ALA A 41 -10.51 4.74 2.19
N ILE A 42 -9.54 4.66 3.12
CA ILE A 42 -9.61 3.75 4.27
C ILE A 42 -10.78 4.07 5.20
N ARG A 43 -10.90 5.32 5.65
CA ARG A 43 -11.93 5.69 6.63
C ARG A 43 -13.36 5.49 6.12
N PRO A 44 -13.73 5.88 4.88
CA PRO A 44 -15.04 5.57 4.33
C PRO A 44 -15.32 4.06 4.21
N ALA A 45 -14.29 3.25 3.88
CA ALA A 45 -14.43 1.80 3.82
C ALA A 45 -14.71 1.20 5.20
N VAL A 46 -13.95 1.61 6.21
CA VAL A 46 -14.17 1.22 7.62
C VAL A 46 -15.56 1.65 8.10
N GLN A 47 -16.01 2.87 7.74
CA GLN A 47 -17.34 3.34 8.11
C GLN A 47 -18.42 2.47 7.48
N ALA A 48 -18.28 2.10 6.20
CA ALA A 48 -19.22 1.20 5.53
C ALA A 48 -19.32 -0.17 6.23
N LEU A 49 -18.18 -0.71 6.70
CA LEU A 49 -18.17 -1.95 7.49
C LEU A 49 -18.86 -1.79 8.85
N LYS A 50 -18.65 -0.65 9.51
CA LYS A 50 -19.33 -0.33 10.80
C LYS A 50 -20.84 -0.18 10.63
N ASP A 51 -21.29 0.52 9.59
CA ASP A 51 -22.70 0.73 9.30
C ASP A 51 -23.44 -0.61 9.04
N LEU A 52 -22.73 -1.61 8.53
CA LEU A 52 -23.25 -2.96 8.30
C LEU A 52 -23.06 -3.90 9.51
N GLY A 53 -22.44 -3.45 10.59
CA GLY A 53 -22.09 -4.31 11.73
C GLY A 53 -21.04 -5.40 11.40
N GLN A 54 -20.25 -5.20 10.35
CA GLN A 54 -19.29 -6.18 9.83
C GLN A 54 -17.82 -5.77 10.05
N HIS A 55 -17.56 -4.65 10.73
CA HIS A 55 -16.21 -4.22 11.09
C HIS A 55 -15.51 -5.30 11.93
N ARG A 56 -14.31 -5.70 11.53
CA ARG A 56 -13.53 -6.81 12.13
C ARG A 56 -14.15 -8.20 11.94
N GLN A 57 -15.27 -8.34 11.26
CA GLN A 57 -15.83 -9.63 10.81
C GLN A 57 -15.43 -9.89 9.35
N VAL A 58 -15.62 -8.90 8.49
CA VAL A 58 -15.08 -8.89 7.13
C VAL A 58 -13.72 -8.22 7.17
N GLN A 59 -12.68 -8.88 6.63
CA GLN A 59 -11.32 -8.39 6.65
C GLN A 59 -11.13 -7.27 5.62
N LEU A 60 -10.60 -6.13 6.04
CA LEU A 60 -10.22 -5.03 5.15
C LEU A 60 -8.72 -5.06 4.88
N ILE A 61 -8.35 -5.38 3.64
CA ILE A 61 -6.95 -5.37 3.18
C ILE A 61 -6.72 -4.09 2.39
N VAL A 62 -5.74 -3.30 2.79
CA VAL A 62 -5.41 -2.02 2.12
C VAL A 62 -4.20 -2.20 1.22
N SER A 63 -4.34 -1.76 -0.04
CA SER A 63 -3.35 -1.80 -1.10
C SER A 63 -3.14 -0.41 -1.70
N GLY A 64 -1.98 -0.19 -2.27
CA GLY A 64 -1.63 1.06 -2.95
C GLY A 64 -0.73 1.99 -2.13
N GLY A 65 0.53 2.13 -2.56
CA GLY A 65 1.51 3.05 -1.99
C GLY A 65 2.12 2.64 -0.66
N ILE A 66 1.96 1.40 -0.23
CA ILE A 66 2.58 0.88 1.02
C ILE A 66 4.05 0.54 0.75
N ARG A 67 4.98 1.18 1.48
CA ARG A 67 6.42 1.13 1.22
C ARG A 67 7.28 0.70 2.40
N ASN A 68 6.80 0.92 3.63
CA ASN A 68 7.58 0.68 4.85
C ASN A 68 6.66 0.36 6.03
N GLY A 69 7.24 0.03 7.18
CA GLY A 69 6.46 -0.31 8.37
C GLY A 69 5.66 0.85 8.95
N ALA A 70 6.05 2.11 8.68
CA ALA A 70 5.26 3.26 9.09
C ALA A 70 3.96 3.38 8.27
N ASP A 71 4.02 3.10 6.96
CA ASP A 71 2.81 3.06 6.13
C ASP A 71 1.88 1.91 6.58
N VAL A 72 2.45 0.75 6.91
CA VAL A 72 1.70 -0.38 7.51
C VAL A 72 1.01 0.04 8.81
N ALA A 73 1.76 0.61 9.76
CA ALA A 73 1.22 1.03 11.04
C ALA A 73 0.08 2.05 10.90
N LYS A 74 0.22 3.02 9.98
CA LYS A 74 -0.84 4.01 9.70
C LYS A 74 -2.09 3.37 9.10
N ALA A 75 -1.93 2.45 8.13
CA ALA A 75 -3.08 1.75 7.54
C ALA A 75 -3.84 0.92 8.59
N LEU A 76 -3.12 0.19 9.44
CA LEU A 76 -3.70 -0.58 10.53
C LEU A 76 -4.39 0.33 11.57
N ALA A 77 -3.74 1.44 11.96
CA ALA A 77 -4.33 2.42 12.88
C ALA A 77 -5.62 3.04 12.32
N LEU A 78 -5.71 3.24 11.02
CA LEU A 78 -6.92 3.74 10.36
C LEU A 78 -8.02 2.69 10.22
N GLY A 79 -7.75 1.42 10.54
CA GLY A 79 -8.73 0.36 10.64
C GLY A 79 -8.62 -0.74 9.59
N ALA A 80 -7.51 -0.82 8.86
CA ALA A 80 -7.20 -2.00 8.05
C ALA A 80 -6.88 -3.22 8.94
N ASP A 81 -7.16 -4.41 8.44
CA ASP A 81 -6.78 -5.68 9.08
C ASP A 81 -5.47 -6.22 8.53
N ALA A 82 -5.15 -5.88 7.29
CA ALA A 82 -3.90 -6.24 6.62
C ALA A 82 -3.56 -5.20 5.53
N VAL A 83 -2.35 -5.29 5.01
CA VAL A 83 -1.89 -4.51 3.85
C VAL A 83 -1.36 -5.41 2.75
N SER A 84 -1.47 -4.94 1.50
CA SER A 84 -0.85 -5.55 0.34
C SER A 84 0.23 -4.62 -0.21
N ILE A 85 1.35 -5.19 -0.64
CA ILE A 85 2.46 -4.47 -1.25
C ILE A 85 2.72 -4.99 -2.66
N GLY A 86 3.05 -4.09 -3.59
CA GLY A 86 3.37 -4.40 -4.98
C GLY A 86 4.79 -3.94 -5.32
N THR A 87 4.93 -2.75 -5.89
CA THR A 87 6.18 -2.16 -6.36
C THR A 87 7.32 -2.23 -5.33
N ALA A 88 7.02 -2.01 -4.06
CA ALA A 88 8.03 -2.10 -3.00
C ALA A 88 8.64 -3.52 -2.88
N ALA A 89 7.85 -4.56 -3.11
CA ALA A 89 8.34 -5.94 -3.14
C ALA A 89 9.17 -6.21 -4.40
N LEU A 90 8.78 -5.69 -5.56
CA LEU A 90 9.55 -5.79 -6.80
C LEU A 90 10.92 -5.12 -6.67
N VAL A 91 10.96 -3.91 -6.12
CA VAL A 91 12.21 -3.19 -5.83
C VAL A 91 13.10 -3.99 -4.86
N ALA A 92 12.52 -4.58 -3.83
CA ALA A 92 13.25 -5.44 -2.90
C ALA A 92 13.80 -6.71 -3.57
N LEU A 93 13.11 -7.25 -4.58
CA LEU A 93 13.62 -8.37 -5.39
C LEU A 93 14.78 -7.96 -6.30
N GLY A 94 14.88 -6.69 -6.68
CA GLY A 94 15.94 -6.17 -7.53
C GLY A 94 15.44 -5.41 -8.77
N ASP A 95 14.17 -5.11 -8.84
CA ASP A 95 13.66 -4.17 -9.82
C ASP A 95 14.34 -2.80 -9.63
N ASN A 96 14.68 -2.13 -10.73
CA ASN A 96 15.44 -0.88 -10.70
C ASN A 96 16.85 -1.00 -10.05
N ASP A 97 17.47 -2.18 -10.10
CA ASP A 97 18.84 -2.37 -9.63
C ASP A 97 19.81 -1.52 -10.48
N PRO A 98 20.70 -0.73 -9.86
CA PRO A 98 21.68 0.11 -10.59
C PRO A 98 22.53 -0.65 -11.61
N ARG A 99 22.68 -1.96 -11.48
CA ARG A 99 23.38 -2.80 -12.48
C ARG A 99 22.73 -2.76 -13.85
N TRP A 100 21.45 -2.44 -13.93
CA TRP A 100 20.64 -2.40 -15.16
C TRP A 100 20.27 -0.99 -15.56
N GLU A 101 20.88 0.04 -14.97
CA GLU A 101 20.55 1.45 -15.22
C GLU A 101 20.59 1.81 -16.71
N GLU A 102 21.61 1.35 -17.44
CA GLU A 102 21.73 1.60 -18.88
C GLU A 102 20.63 0.90 -19.69
N ASP A 103 20.21 -0.30 -19.27
CA ASP A 103 19.11 -1.03 -19.89
C ASP A 103 17.78 -0.31 -19.68
N TYR A 104 17.50 0.16 -18.45
CA TYR A 104 16.31 0.95 -18.14
C TYR A 104 16.27 2.26 -18.91
N GLN A 105 17.40 2.97 -18.98
CA GLN A 105 17.49 4.22 -19.76
C GLN A 105 17.26 3.99 -21.26
N ARG A 106 17.77 2.91 -21.82
CA ARG A 106 17.55 2.54 -23.22
C ARG A 106 16.09 2.23 -23.52
N LEU A 107 15.39 1.58 -22.61
CA LEU A 107 13.96 1.29 -22.70
C LEU A 107 13.08 2.50 -22.39
N GLY A 108 13.64 3.56 -21.80
CA GLY A 108 12.87 4.73 -21.35
C GLY A 108 11.99 4.45 -20.14
N THR A 109 12.26 3.37 -19.40
CA THR A 109 11.45 2.90 -18.28
C THR A 109 12.25 2.89 -16.96
N THR A 110 11.55 2.87 -15.84
CA THR A 110 12.09 2.69 -14.49
C THR A 110 11.17 1.78 -13.70
N ALA A 111 11.60 1.34 -12.51
CA ALA A 111 10.75 0.58 -11.60
C ALA A 111 9.39 1.28 -11.39
N GLY A 112 8.31 0.57 -11.67
CA GLY A 112 6.96 1.14 -11.63
C GLY A 112 6.59 1.99 -12.85
N ALA A 113 7.42 2.04 -13.90
CA ALA A 113 6.98 2.59 -15.17
C ALA A 113 5.93 1.69 -15.81
N TYR A 114 4.88 2.29 -16.32
CA TYR A 114 3.63 1.58 -16.62
C TYR A 114 3.56 1.01 -18.03
N ASP A 115 4.44 1.49 -18.93
CA ASP A 115 4.25 1.24 -20.33
C ASP A 115 4.93 -0.04 -20.83
N ASP A 116 5.92 -0.57 -20.11
CA ASP A 116 6.79 -1.63 -20.63
C ASP A 116 6.70 -2.97 -19.88
N TRP A 117 6.08 -3.02 -18.71
CA TRP A 117 5.95 -4.29 -17.97
C TRP A 117 5.09 -5.33 -18.72
N HIS A 118 4.06 -4.89 -19.43
CA HIS A 118 3.22 -5.77 -20.25
C HIS A 118 3.94 -6.28 -21.51
N GLU A 119 5.01 -5.63 -21.94
CA GLU A 119 5.85 -6.06 -23.06
C GLU A 119 6.87 -7.13 -22.64
N GLY A 120 7.04 -7.34 -21.33
CA GLY A 120 7.95 -8.35 -20.80
C GLY A 120 9.43 -8.00 -21.00
N ALA A 121 9.75 -6.71 -21.15
CA ALA A 121 11.10 -6.22 -21.42
C ALA A 121 11.91 -5.88 -20.14
N ASP A 122 11.49 -6.33 -18.97
CA ASP A 122 12.10 -6.01 -17.68
C ASP A 122 13.59 -6.40 -17.60
N PRO A 123 14.52 -5.43 -17.51
CA PRO A 123 15.95 -5.68 -17.43
C PRO A 123 16.39 -6.49 -16.20
N ALA A 124 15.65 -6.41 -15.09
CA ALA A 124 15.93 -7.17 -13.87
C ALA A 124 15.53 -8.65 -13.96
N GLY A 125 14.74 -9.00 -14.98
CA GLY A 125 14.32 -10.38 -15.21
C GLY A 125 13.20 -10.87 -14.30
N ILE A 126 12.45 -9.96 -13.66
CA ILE A 126 11.39 -10.30 -12.70
C ILE A 126 10.05 -10.46 -13.43
N THR A 127 9.67 -9.46 -14.26
CA THR A 127 8.36 -9.39 -14.92
C THR A 127 8.45 -9.73 -16.41
N THR A 128 9.27 -10.70 -16.78
CA THR A 128 9.52 -11.08 -18.17
C THR A 128 9.30 -12.56 -18.40
N GLN A 129 8.96 -12.91 -19.66
CA GLN A 129 8.97 -14.29 -20.17
C GLN A 129 10.15 -14.51 -21.14
N ASP A 130 10.96 -13.49 -21.43
CA ASP A 130 12.19 -13.67 -22.20
C ASP A 130 13.21 -14.50 -21.41
N PRO A 131 13.69 -15.65 -21.95
CA PRO A 131 14.61 -16.51 -21.22
C PRO A 131 15.95 -15.86 -20.89
N ALA A 132 16.43 -14.94 -21.75
CA ALA A 132 17.71 -14.26 -21.54
C ALA A 132 17.60 -13.20 -20.43
N LEU A 133 16.48 -12.51 -20.36
CA LEU A 133 16.20 -11.56 -19.27
C LEU A 133 15.88 -12.32 -17.98
N ALA A 134 15.03 -13.33 -18.00
CA ALA A 134 14.71 -14.14 -16.84
C ALA A 134 15.94 -14.79 -16.18
N ALA A 135 16.93 -15.17 -16.98
CA ALA A 135 18.19 -15.72 -16.47
C ALA A 135 19.06 -14.72 -15.67
N ARG A 136 18.75 -13.41 -15.72
CA ARG A 136 19.46 -12.39 -14.93
C ARG A 136 19.06 -12.39 -13.45
N LEU A 137 17.88 -12.89 -13.14
CA LEU A 137 17.38 -12.98 -11.77
C LEU A 137 18.02 -14.18 -11.06
N ASP A 138 18.72 -13.93 -9.95
CA ASP A 138 19.05 -14.97 -8.98
C ASP A 138 17.90 -15.04 -7.94
N PRO A 139 17.00 -16.04 -8.03
CA PRO A 139 15.82 -16.10 -7.18
C PRO A 139 16.18 -16.35 -5.70
N VAL A 140 17.34 -16.95 -5.40
CA VAL A 140 17.78 -17.20 -4.03
C VAL A 140 18.26 -15.89 -3.39
N ALA A 141 19.10 -15.13 -4.08
CA ALA A 141 19.58 -13.83 -3.60
C ALA A 141 18.44 -12.81 -3.53
N ALA A 142 17.60 -12.74 -4.55
CA ALA A 142 16.41 -11.87 -4.58
C ALA A 142 15.43 -12.21 -3.45
N GLY A 143 15.14 -13.48 -3.23
CA GLY A 143 14.26 -13.93 -2.14
C GLY A 143 14.79 -13.57 -0.76
N ARG A 144 16.11 -13.62 -0.54
CA ARG A 144 16.73 -13.14 0.70
C ARG A 144 16.56 -11.64 0.90
N ARG A 145 16.73 -10.82 -0.15
CA ARG A 145 16.49 -9.37 -0.07
C ARG A 145 15.05 -9.06 0.31
N LEU A 146 14.09 -9.71 -0.36
CA LEU A 146 12.68 -9.53 -0.05
C LEU A 146 12.36 -9.98 1.38
N ALA A 147 12.87 -11.13 1.84
CA ALA A 147 12.66 -11.61 3.21
C ALA A 147 13.19 -10.62 4.24
N ASN A 148 14.39 -10.06 4.03
CA ASN A 148 14.96 -9.02 4.89
C ASN A 148 14.10 -7.75 4.90
N TYR A 149 13.64 -7.30 3.74
CA TYR A 149 12.77 -6.13 3.62
C TYR A 149 11.46 -6.32 4.39
N LEU A 150 10.79 -7.48 4.24
CA LEU A 150 9.55 -7.78 4.97
C LEU A 150 9.78 -7.87 6.49
N ALA A 151 10.92 -8.44 6.91
CA ALA A 151 11.29 -8.50 8.32
C ALA A 151 11.49 -7.09 8.91
N VAL A 152 12.19 -6.20 8.20
CA VAL A 152 12.40 -4.80 8.62
C VAL A 152 11.06 -4.05 8.65
N MET A 153 10.25 -4.16 7.61
CA MET A 153 8.91 -3.54 7.56
C MET A 153 8.05 -3.97 8.76
N THR A 154 8.07 -5.27 9.08
CA THR A 154 7.34 -5.80 10.24
C THR A 154 7.89 -5.24 11.55
N LEU A 155 9.22 -5.19 11.70
CA LEU A 155 9.87 -4.65 12.90
C LEU A 155 9.56 -3.16 13.10
N GLU A 156 9.55 -2.36 12.04
CA GLU A 156 9.19 -0.95 12.09
C GLU A 156 7.74 -0.77 12.57
N ALA A 157 6.78 -1.50 12.00
CA ALA A 157 5.38 -1.44 12.42
C ALA A 157 5.21 -1.84 13.90
N GLN A 158 5.90 -2.90 14.34
CA GLN A 158 5.90 -3.32 15.74
C GLN A 158 6.54 -2.28 16.66
N THR A 159 7.60 -1.61 16.22
CA THR A 159 8.28 -0.58 16.99
C THR A 159 7.37 0.63 17.20
N ILE A 160 6.64 1.04 16.15
CA ILE A 160 5.65 2.11 16.24
C ILE A 160 4.52 1.72 17.21
N ALA A 161 3.98 0.51 17.10
CA ALA A 161 2.94 0.04 18.00
C ALA A 161 3.39 0.08 19.46
N ARG A 162 4.61 -0.37 19.77
CA ARG A 162 5.20 -0.30 21.12
C ARG A 162 5.37 1.15 21.59
N ALA A 163 5.79 2.06 20.71
CA ALA A 163 5.92 3.48 21.05
C ALA A 163 4.56 4.12 21.40
N CYS A 164 3.47 3.62 20.79
CA CYS A 164 2.09 4.00 21.15
C CYS A 164 1.54 3.22 22.37
N GLY A 165 2.36 2.42 23.04
CA GLY A 165 1.94 1.63 24.21
C GLY A 165 1.08 0.42 23.86
N LYS A 166 1.06 -0.02 22.60
CA LYS A 166 0.26 -1.16 22.14
C LYS A 166 1.06 -2.47 22.19
N SER A 167 0.43 -3.54 22.62
CA SER A 167 1.03 -4.88 22.70
C SER A 167 1.02 -5.62 21.34
N HIS A 168 0.19 -5.17 20.38
CA HIS A 168 0.07 -5.77 19.06
C HIS A 168 -0.21 -4.68 18.02
N VAL A 169 0.25 -4.88 16.77
CA VAL A 169 0.06 -3.90 15.68
C VAL A 169 -1.41 -3.68 15.33
N LEU A 170 -2.26 -4.69 15.47
CA LEU A 170 -3.72 -4.58 15.27
C LEU A 170 -4.45 -3.86 16.40
N ASN A 171 -3.76 -3.50 17.47
CA ASN A 171 -4.30 -2.65 18.52
C ASN A 171 -4.06 -1.16 18.29
N LEU A 172 -3.37 -0.82 17.20
CA LEU A 172 -3.28 0.57 16.74
C LEU A 172 -4.65 1.10 16.33
N GLU A 173 -4.92 2.35 16.71
CA GLU A 173 -6.21 2.99 16.55
C GLU A 173 -6.03 4.40 15.96
N PRO A 174 -7.08 5.02 15.37
CA PRO A 174 -7.00 6.38 14.86
C PRO A 174 -6.53 7.41 15.89
N GLU A 175 -6.78 7.14 17.17
CA GLU A 175 -6.37 7.96 18.31
C GLU A 175 -4.85 7.96 18.55
N ASP A 176 -4.12 7.00 17.98
CA ASP A 176 -2.65 6.97 17.98
C ASP A 176 -2.03 7.85 16.87
N LEU A 177 -2.88 8.49 16.05
CA LEU A 177 -2.46 9.28 14.90
C LEU A 177 -2.78 10.76 15.07
N VAL A 178 -1.87 11.60 14.60
CA VAL A 178 -2.12 13.01 14.30
C VAL A 178 -1.64 13.34 12.89
N ALA A 179 -2.32 14.22 12.19
CA ALA A 179 -1.93 14.64 10.86
C ALA A 179 -1.07 15.88 10.89
N LEU A 180 -0.05 15.96 10.04
CA LEU A 180 0.85 17.11 9.97
C LEU A 180 0.33 18.22 9.05
N THR A 181 -0.66 17.92 8.20
CA THR A 181 -1.30 18.88 7.29
C THR A 181 -2.82 18.79 7.38
N VAL A 182 -3.49 19.87 7.00
CA VAL A 182 -4.97 19.92 7.00
C VAL A 182 -5.56 18.89 6.04
N GLU A 183 -4.95 18.70 4.87
CA GLU A 183 -5.38 17.72 3.88
C GLU A 183 -5.28 16.30 4.42
N ALA A 184 -4.15 15.96 5.06
CA ALA A 184 -3.99 14.65 5.69
C ALA A 184 -4.99 14.44 6.83
N ALA A 185 -5.26 15.48 7.64
CA ALA A 185 -6.26 15.43 8.71
C ALA A 185 -7.66 15.17 8.14
N ALA A 186 -8.03 15.86 7.05
CA ALA A 186 -9.31 15.67 6.39
C ALA A 186 -9.46 14.26 5.79
N MET A 187 -8.44 13.78 5.08
CA MET A 187 -8.45 12.45 4.46
C MET A 187 -8.48 11.31 5.49
N ALA A 188 -7.65 11.41 6.53
CA ALA A 188 -7.55 10.37 7.55
C ALA A 188 -8.64 10.45 8.63
N GLY A 189 -9.29 11.62 8.78
CA GLY A 189 -10.26 11.86 9.84
C GLY A 189 -9.65 11.81 11.25
N VAL A 190 -8.40 12.28 11.38
CA VAL A 190 -7.64 12.38 12.64
C VAL A 190 -7.30 13.84 12.95
N PRO A 191 -6.97 14.18 14.21
CA PRO A 191 -6.65 15.56 14.59
C PRO A 191 -5.43 16.12 13.85
N LEU A 192 -5.48 17.43 13.54
CA LEU A 192 -4.29 18.16 13.12
C LEU A 192 -3.33 18.28 14.31
N ALA A 193 -2.06 18.00 14.08
CA ALA A 193 -1.03 18.00 15.13
C ALA A 193 -1.03 19.31 15.95
N GLY A 194 -1.01 19.18 17.26
CA GLY A 194 -1.07 20.30 18.21
C GLY A 194 -2.46 20.86 18.45
N THR A 195 -3.52 20.24 17.93
CA THR A 195 -4.92 20.62 18.13
C THR A 195 -5.81 19.39 18.31
N ASP A 196 -7.04 19.60 18.79
CA ASP A 196 -8.09 18.56 18.79
C ASP A 196 -9.01 18.66 17.55
N TRP A 197 -8.66 19.54 16.62
CA TRP A 197 -9.51 19.81 15.47
C TRP A 197 -9.37 18.74 14.39
N VAL A 198 -10.50 18.16 14.00
CA VAL A 198 -10.63 17.25 12.86
C VAL A 198 -11.45 17.93 11.79
N PRO A 199 -10.93 18.18 10.57
CA PRO A 199 -11.69 18.81 9.51
C PRO A 199 -13.02 18.10 9.21
N GLY A 200 -14.11 18.87 9.11
CA GLY A 200 -15.45 18.32 8.81
C GLY A 200 -16.19 17.70 9.99
N ARG A 201 -15.60 17.66 11.18
CA ARG A 201 -16.36 17.35 12.42
C ARG A 201 -16.78 18.64 13.11
N ALA A 202 -18.05 18.73 13.46
CA ALA A 202 -18.50 19.77 14.40
C ALA A 202 -17.84 19.52 15.75
N GLY A 203 -17.28 20.59 16.35
CA GLY A 203 -16.72 20.55 17.70
C GLY A 203 -17.80 20.36 18.76
#